data_5f04f2f25f4388d1c277c5ca45254052
#
_entry.id   5f04f2f25f4388d1c277c5ca45254052
#
_cell.length_a   1.000
_cell.length_b   1.000
_cell.length_c   1.000
_cell.angle_alpha   90.00
_cell.angle_beta   90.00
_cell.angle_gamma   90.00
#
_symmetry.space_group_name_H-M   'P 1'
#
loop_
_entity.id
_entity.type
_entity.pdbx_description
1 polymer ?
#
loop_
_entity_poly.entity_id
_entity_poly.type
_entity_poly.pdbx_seq_one_letter_code
_entity_poly.pdbx_strand_id
1 'polypeptide(L)'
;MLLGVNIDHIATLREARKINDPNPLDAVSICKVSGADQITIHLREDRRHIHDLDAKAIIEQSALPINLECSINSDIIDIVCNLKPYRVTLVPENREEVTTEGGLDLENNFQKISRTIEQLKSNDIEVSLFIDPTLKSIELSNMLGASWVELHTGTYANIYAMLNTNLRFTQHSIKELELPKEKLKEKLEHSLEIIKISSSYAVNLGLKVAAGHGLNYQ
;
A
#
# COMPACT_ATOMS: atom_id res chain seq x y z
N MET A 1 4.54 -15.30 -8.62
CA MET A 1 4.25 -14.22 -7.68
C MET A 1 5.40 -13.24 -7.77
N LEU A 2 5.12 -11.93 -7.82
CA LEU A 2 6.12 -10.87 -7.85
C LEU A 2 6.25 -10.22 -6.47
N LEU A 3 7.44 -9.75 -6.12
CA LEU A 3 7.74 -9.10 -4.85
C LEU A 3 7.92 -7.58 -5.05
N GLY A 4 6.99 -6.78 -4.51
CA GLY A 4 7.15 -5.34 -4.32
C GLY A 4 7.72 -5.05 -2.92
N VAL A 5 8.72 -4.18 -2.84
CA VAL A 5 9.36 -3.81 -1.56
C VAL A 5 9.11 -2.33 -1.30
N ASN A 6 8.43 -2.03 -0.19
CA ASN A 6 8.30 -0.66 0.32
C ASN A 6 9.60 -0.25 1.04
N ILE A 7 10.15 0.91 0.67
CA ILE A 7 11.40 1.44 1.22
C ILE A 7 11.22 2.72 2.07
N ASP A 8 9.99 3.10 2.39
CA ASP A 8 9.69 4.33 3.16
C ASP A 8 10.38 4.38 4.51
N HIS A 9 10.55 3.22 5.16
CA HIS A 9 11.20 3.15 6.48
C HIS A 9 12.67 3.60 6.45
N ILE A 10 13.35 3.53 5.30
CA ILE A 10 14.69 4.10 5.12
C ILE A 10 14.62 5.62 5.28
N ALA A 11 13.65 6.26 4.64
CA ALA A 11 13.42 7.70 4.79
C ALA A 11 12.95 8.05 6.20
N THR A 12 12.09 7.22 6.82
CA THR A 12 11.66 7.41 8.22
C THR A 12 12.86 7.44 9.17
N LEU A 13 13.83 6.55 8.97
CA LEU A 13 15.04 6.53 9.80
C LEU A 13 15.90 7.80 9.59
N ARG A 14 16.01 8.28 8.36
CA ARG A 14 16.66 9.57 8.02
C ARG A 14 15.98 10.73 8.73
N GLU A 15 14.65 10.82 8.64
CA GLU A 15 13.87 11.92 9.23
C GLU A 15 13.89 11.89 10.77
N ALA A 16 13.94 10.72 11.39
CA ALA A 16 14.06 10.60 12.85
C ALA A 16 15.36 11.24 13.37
N ARG A 17 16.41 11.28 12.54
CA ARG A 17 17.70 11.90 12.88
C ARG A 17 17.89 13.29 12.28
N LYS A 18 17.04 13.72 11.35
CA LYS A 18 17.14 15.00 10.61
C LYS A 18 18.51 15.20 9.94
N ILE A 19 18.99 14.16 9.28
CA ILE A 19 20.25 14.13 8.52
C ILE A 19 19.99 13.63 7.10
N ASN A 20 21.02 13.58 6.23
CA ASN A 20 20.85 13.13 4.84
C ASN A 20 21.07 11.62 4.63
N ASP A 21 21.30 10.87 5.69
CA ASP A 21 21.61 9.44 5.66
C ASP A 21 20.72 8.67 6.65
N PRO A 22 20.20 7.48 6.30
CA PRO A 22 20.34 6.77 5.01
C PRO A 22 19.54 7.40 3.87
N ASN A 23 20.07 7.33 2.64
CA ASN A 23 19.38 7.78 1.44
C ASN A 23 18.46 6.67 0.91
N PRO A 24 17.14 6.91 0.75
CA PRO A 24 16.20 5.90 0.21
C PRO A 24 16.60 5.36 -1.17
N LEU A 25 17.25 6.18 -2.01
CA LEU A 25 17.69 5.75 -3.34
C LEU A 25 18.72 4.59 -3.27
N ASP A 26 19.58 4.56 -2.26
CA ASP A 26 20.56 3.49 -2.10
C ASP A 26 19.91 2.13 -1.85
N ALA A 27 18.75 2.12 -1.19
CA ALA A 27 17.99 0.89 -0.93
C ALA A 27 17.46 0.25 -2.21
N VAL A 28 17.21 1.01 -3.28
CA VAL A 28 16.70 0.49 -4.56
C VAL A 28 17.67 -0.55 -5.14
N SER A 29 18.98 -0.25 -5.12
CA SER A 29 20.01 -1.17 -5.61
C SER A 29 20.08 -2.45 -4.78
N ILE A 30 19.95 -2.32 -3.45
CA ILE A 30 19.93 -3.47 -2.52
C ILE A 30 18.71 -4.35 -2.80
N CYS A 31 17.52 -3.77 -2.91
CA CYS A 31 16.30 -4.48 -3.23
C CYS A 31 16.42 -5.25 -4.56
N LYS A 32 16.96 -4.61 -5.59
CA LYS A 32 17.16 -5.22 -6.90
C LYS A 32 18.05 -6.46 -6.83
N VAL A 33 19.22 -6.35 -6.21
CA VAL A 33 20.14 -7.50 -6.11
C VAL A 33 19.61 -8.60 -5.17
N SER A 34 18.71 -8.25 -4.28
CA SER A 34 18.01 -9.20 -3.40
C SER A 34 16.80 -9.87 -4.03
N GLY A 35 16.46 -9.55 -5.28
CA GLY A 35 15.42 -10.22 -6.05
C GLY A 35 14.03 -9.56 -5.96
N ALA A 36 13.95 -8.29 -5.60
CA ALA A 36 12.70 -7.53 -5.71
C ALA A 36 12.35 -7.30 -7.19
N ASP A 37 11.07 -7.37 -7.50
CA ASP A 37 10.51 -7.11 -8.84
C ASP A 37 10.03 -5.66 -8.99
N GLN A 38 9.75 -4.97 -7.87
CA GLN A 38 9.21 -3.61 -7.84
C GLN A 38 9.61 -2.91 -6.54
N ILE A 39 9.71 -1.60 -6.60
CA ILE A 39 9.84 -0.73 -5.42
C ILE A 39 8.51 0.00 -5.17
N THR A 40 8.14 0.11 -3.93
CA THR A 40 7.02 0.96 -3.48
C THR A 40 7.55 2.09 -2.61
N ILE A 41 7.06 3.30 -2.87
CA ILE A 41 7.28 4.49 -2.05
C ILE A 41 5.96 5.22 -1.84
N HIS A 42 5.77 5.85 -0.68
CA HIS A 42 4.58 6.64 -0.38
C HIS A 42 4.93 8.13 -0.29
N LEU A 43 4.44 8.91 -1.26
CA LEU A 43 4.55 10.37 -1.25
C LEU A 43 3.35 10.97 -0.50
N ARG A 44 3.46 11.07 0.81
CA ARG A 44 2.40 11.60 1.69
C ARG A 44 2.22 13.11 1.52
N GLU A 45 1.02 13.59 1.80
CA GLU A 45 0.72 15.03 1.79
C GLU A 45 1.61 15.81 2.76
N ASP A 46 1.92 15.25 3.93
CA ASP A 46 2.73 15.89 4.97
C ASP A 46 4.25 15.69 4.81
N ARG A 47 4.70 14.91 3.82
CA ARG A 47 6.14 14.66 3.55
C ARG A 47 6.92 14.16 4.75
N ARG A 48 6.30 13.41 5.68
CA ARG A 48 6.98 13.00 6.93
C ARG A 48 8.15 12.04 6.74
N HIS A 49 8.32 11.44 5.55
CA HIS A 49 9.43 10.54 5.23
C HIS A 49 9.95 10.73 3.80
N ILE A 50 9.25 10.27 2.77
CA ILE A 50 9.62 10.49 1.37
C ILE A 50 9.28 11.93 0.97
N HIS A 51 10.28 12.64 0.43
CA HIS A 51 10.13 13.99 -0.10
C HIS A 51 10.04 13.97 -1.63
N ASP A 52 9.59 15.08 -2.24
CA ASP A 52 9.44 15.18 -3.70
C ASP A 52 10.75 14.91 -4.45
N LEU A 53 11.90 15.32 -3.88
CA LEU A 53 13.23 15.07 -4.45
C LEU A 53 13.62 13.60 -4.38
N ASP A 54 13.24 12.90 -3.31
CA ASP A 54 13.45 11.45 -3.18
C ASP A 54 12.65 10.71 -4.25
N ALA A 55 11.33 11.02 -4.34
CA ALA A 55 10.43 10.41 -5.30
C ALA A 55 10.93 10.59 -6.73
N LYS A 56 11.36 11.82 -7.08
CA LYS A 56 11.97 12.12 -8.37
C LYS A 56 13.22 11.30 -8.63
N ALA A 57 14.19 11.33 -7.71
CA ALA A 57 15.45 10.61 -7.88
C ALA A 57 15.23 9.09 -8.01
N ILE A 58 14.30 8.51 -7.21
CA ILE A 58 13.99 7.09 -7.24
C ILE A 58 13.33 6.72 -8.58
N ILE A 59 12.36 7.51 -9.07
CA ILE A 59 11.67 7.24 -10.33
C ILE A 59 12.63 7.35 -11.52
N GLU A 60 13.48 8.38 -11.55
CA GLU A 60 14.42 8.62 -12.66
C GLU A 60 15.58 7.61 -12.70
N GLN A 61 16.02 7.09 -11.56
CA GLN A 61 17.25 6.28 -11.47
C GLN A 61 17.01 4.81 -11.17
N SER A 62 15.78 4.41 -10.82
CA SER A 62 15.48 3.03 -10.54
C SER A 62 15.49 2.17 -11.80
N ALA A 63 16.17 1.02 -11.71
CA ALA A 63 16.08 -0.02 -12.72
C ALA A 63 14.93 -1.01 -12.48
N LEU A 64 14.11 -0.79 -11.44
CA LEU A 64 12.87 -1.52 -11.16
C LEU A 64 11.68 -0.58 -11.35
N PRO A 65 10.51 -1.09 -11.76
CA PRO A 65 9.29 -0.30 -11.82
C PRO A 65 8.94 0.26 -10.43
N ILE A 66 8.49 1.52 -10.39
CA ILE A 66 8.11 2.20 -9.15
C ILE A 66 6.59 2.22 -9.03
N ASN A 67 6.08 1.70 -7.93
CA ASN A 67 4.73 1.93 -7.46
C ASN A 67 4.75 3.10 -6.46
N LEU A 68 4.09 4.21 -6.80
CA LEU A 68 4.01 5.37 -5.92
C LEU A 68 2.65 5.39 -5.24
N GLU A 69 2.63 5.29 -3.92
CA GLU A 69 1.42 5.46 -3.12
C GLU A 69 1.17 6.93 -2.85
N CYS A 70 -0.08 7.36 -2.98
CA CYS A 70 -0.48 8.73 -2.65
C CYS A 70 -1.97 8.86 -2.39
N SER A 71 -2.36 9.98 -1.76
CA SER A 71 -3.76 10.36 -1.57
C SER A 71 -4.43 10.80 -2.89
N ILE A 72 -5.75 10.96 -2.84
CA ILE A 72 -6.54 11.55 -3.93
C ILE A 72 -6.58 13.10 -3.89
N ASN A 73 -5.63 13.74 -3.21
CA ASN A 73 -5.51 15.19 -3.18
C ASN A 73 -4.99 15.70 -4.53
N SER A 74 -5.65 16.74 -5.10
CA SER A 74 -5.30 17.28 -6.42
C SER A 74 -3.84 17.71 -6.51
N ASP A 75 -3.32 18.38 -5.49
CA ASP A 75 -1.95 18.91 -5.51
C ASP A 75 -0.91 17.78 -5.58
N ILE A 76 -1.20 16.67 -4.88
CA ILE A 76 -0.36 15.47 -4.95
C ILE A 76 -0.46 14.79 -6.32
N ILE A 77 -1.67 14.69 -6.87
CA ILE A 77 -1.89 14.08 -8.19
C ILE A 77 -1.18 14.86 -9.29
N ASP A 78 -1.18 16.19 -9.23
CA ASP A 78 -0.45 17.02 -10.21
C ASP A 78 1.07 16.79 -10.13
N ILE A 79 1.64 16.65 -8.93
CA ILE A 79 3.05 16.29 -8.73
C ILE A 79 3.32 14.91 -9.33
N VAL A 80 2.47 13.94 -9.03
CA VAL A 80 2.61 12.54 -9.49
C VAL A 80 2.51 12.43 -11.01
N CYS A 81 1.60 13.19 -11.65
CA CYS A 81 1.51 13.28 -13.11
C CYS A 81 2.79 13.82 -13.75
N ASN A 82 3.50 14.74 -13.08
CA ASN A 82 4.79 15.25 -13.55
C ASN A 82 5.94 14.24 -13.34
N LEU A 83 5.89 13.45 -12.25
CA LEU A 83 6.90 12.44 -11.94
C LEU A 83 6.81 11.19 -12.83
N LYS A 84 5.61 10.83 -13.29
CA LYS A 84 5.31 9.69 -14.16
C LYS A 84 5.88 8.35 -13.65
N PRO A 85 5.51 7.91 -12.43
CA PRO A 85 5.88 6.58 -11.97
C PRO A 85 5.24 5.50 -12.87
N TYR A 86 5.77 4.27 -12.82
CA TYR A 86 5.19 3.14 -13.56
C TYR A 86 3.74 2.87 -13.14
N ARG A 87 3.45 2.95 -11.83
CA ARG A 87 2.11 2.76 -11.26
C ARG A 87 1.89 3.70 -10.08
N VAL A 88 0.64 4.08 -9.89
CA VAL A 88 0.17 4.78 -8.69
C VAL A 88 -0.82 3.88 -7.96
N THR A 89 -0.63 3.71 -6.65
CA THR A 89 -1.64 3.15 -5.76
C THR A 89 -2.30 4.28 -4.96
N LEU A 90 -3.59 4.51 -5.19
CA LEU A 90 -4.35 5.49 -4.42
C LEU A 90 -4.71 4.91 -3.06
N VAL A 91 -4.27 5.59 -1.99
CA VAL A 91 -4.44 5.17 -0.60
C VAL A 91 -5.22 6.21 0.21
N PRO A 92 -5.92 5.83 1.29
CA PRO A 92 -6.42 6.81 2.23
C PRO A 92 -5.27 7.48 2.95
N GLU A 93 -5.33 8.79 3.16
CA GLU A 93 -4.43 9.50 4.05
C GLU A 93 -5.21 10.25 5.10
N ASN A 94 -5.09 9.82 6.35
CA ASN A 94 -5.50 10.58 7.51
C ASN A 94 -4.26 11.04 8.27
N ARG A 95 -4.35 12.21 8.92
CA ARG A 95 -3.22 12.78 9.66
C ARG A 95 -2.77 11.93 10.86
N GLU A 96 -3.66 11.08 11.36
CA GLU A 96 -3.46 10.22 12.53
C GLU A 96 -3.46 8.74 12.14
N GLU A 97 -2.56 8.34 11.25
CA GLU A 97 -2.43 6.91 10.91
C GLU A 97 -1.98 6.09 12.11
N VAL A 98 -2.94 5.47 12.74
CA VAL A 98 -2.73 4.24 13.52
C VAL A 98 -3.08 3.07 12.60
N THR A 99 -2.28 2.02 12.60
CA THR A 99 -2.21 0.86 11.69
C THR A 99 -3.50 0.05 11.47
N THR A 100 -4.67 0.58 11.76
CA THR A 100 -5.98 -0.09 11.70
C THR A 100 -6.96 0.54 10.71
N GLU A 101 -6.55 1.56 9.95
CA GLU A 101 -7.44 2.17 8.97
C GLU A 101 -7.61 1.25 7.76
N GLY A 102 -8.85 1.17 7.26
CA GLY A 102 -9.25 0.34 6.13
C GLY A 102 -8.73 0.86 4.79
N GLY A 103 -9.18 0.22 3.71
CA GLY A 103 -8.93 0.67 2.35
C GLY A 103 -9.57 2.02 2.01
N LEU A 104 -9.27 2.54 0.85
CA LEU A 104 -9.82 3.78 0.32
C LEU A 104 -11.36 3.71 0.23
N ASP A 105 -12.05 4.73 0.75
CA ASP A 105 -13.50 4.83 0.69
C ASP A 105 -13.96 5.18 -0.74
N LEU A 106 -14.25 4.13 -1.50
CA LEU A 106 -14.64 4.24 -2.90
C LEU A 106 -16.07 4.79 -3.08
N GLU A 107 -16.96 4.55 -2.11
CA GLU A 107 -18.36 4.96 -2.24
C GLU A 107 -18.52 6.47 -2.09
N ASN A 108 -18.00 7.02 -1.01
CA ASN A 108 -18.12 8.44 -0.73
C ASN A 108 -17.22 9.31 -1.63
N ASN A 109 -16.16 8.73 -2.18
CA ASN A 109 -15.21 9.45 -3.03
C ASN A 109 -15.30 9.06 -4.51
N PHE A 110 -16.34 8.33 -4.96
CA PHE A 110 -16.42 7.73 -6.29
C PHE A 110 -16.11 8.73 -7.41
N GLN A 111 -16.77 9.89 -7.43
CA GLN A 111 -16.58 10.91 -8.46
C GLN A 111 -15.17 11.51 -8.46
N LYS A 112 -14.60 11.74 -7.29
CA LYS A 112 -13.26 12.28 -7.15
C LYS A 112 -12.21 11.25 -7.63
N ILE A 113 -12.37 9.99 -7.22
CA ILE A 113 -11.48 8.90 -7.65
C ILE A 113 -11.57 8.68 -9.16
N SER A 114 -12.78 8.71 -9.75
CA SER A 114 -12.95 8.57 -11.20
C SER A 114 -12.14 9.61 -11.96
N ARG A 115 -12.26 10.89 -11.60
CA ARG A 115 -11.48 11.98 -12.23
C ARG A 115 -9.98 11.80 -12.02
N THR A 116 -9.56 11.39 -10.83
CA THR A 116 -8.16 11.11 -10.54
C THR A 116 -7.61 9.98 -11.42
N ILE A 117 -8.37 8.89 -11.58
CA ILE A 117 -7.97 7.78 -12.48
C ILE A 117 -7.86 8.25 -13.92
N GLU A 118 -8.81 9.03 -14.40
CA GLU A 118 -8.79 9.61 -15.77
C GLU A 118 -7.54 10.47 -15.96
N GLN A 119 -7.22 11.34 -15.00
CA GLN A 119 -6.03 12.20 -15.05
C GLN A 119 -4.73 11.38 -15.07
N LEU A 120 -4.59 10.40 -14.19
CA LEU A 120 -3.41 9.53 -14.15
C LEU A 120 -3.25 8.73 -15.46
N LYS A 121 -4.33 8.12 -15.94
CA LYS A 121 -4.31 7.36 -17.20
C LYS A 121 -3.99 8.22 -18.42
N SER A 122 -4.44 9.48 -18.47
CA SER A 122 -4.09 10.40 -19.54
C SER A 122 -2.60 10.79 -19.54
N ASN A 123 -1.87 10.49 -18.47
CA ASN A 123 -0.43 10.65 -18.35
C ASN A 123 0.34 9.32 -18.48
N ASP A 124 -0.30 8.25 -19.00
CA ASP A 124 0.28 6.91 -19.18
C ASP A 124 0.70 6.22 -17.87
N ILE A 125 -0.01 6.50 -16.76
CA ILE A 125 0.27 5.91 -15.45
C ILE A 125 -0.74 4.80 -15.16
N GLU A 126 -0.29 3.58 -14.83
CA GLU A 126 -1.18 2.52 -14.33
C GLU A 126 -1.74 2.89 -12.95
N VAL A 127 -3.02 2.59 -12.72
CA VAL A 127 -3.67 2.92 -11.45
C VAL A 127 -4.09 1.68 -10.69
N SER A 128 -3.70 1.65 -9.42
CA SER A 128 -4.10 0.69 -8.40
C SER A 128 -4.94 1.39 -7.32
N LEU A 129 -5.90 0.69 -6.75
CA LEU A 129 -6.66 1.16 -5.60
C LEU A 129 -6.37 0.28 -4.39
N PHE A 130 -5.95 0.88 -3.27
CA PHE A 130 -5.78 0.19 -1.99
C PHE A 130 -7.14 0.03 -1.33
N ILE A 131 -7.64 -1.20 -1.22
CA ILE A 131 -9.02 -1.49 -0.83
C ILE A 131 -9.10 -2.59 0.23
N ASP A 132 -10.14 -2.55 1.03
CA ASP A 132 -10.49 -3.70 1.86
C ASP A 132 -10.90 -4.90 0.97
N PRO A 133 -10.58 -6.14 1.37
CA PRO A 133 -10.86 -7.34 0.58
C PRO A 133 -12.35 -7.70 0.63
N THR A 134 -13.21 -6.86 0.02
CA THR A 134 -14.64 -7.07 -0.11
C THR A 134 -15.05 -7.12 -1.57
N LEU A 135 -16.06 -7.92 -1.90
CA LEU A 135 -16.57 -8.02 -3.28
C LEU A 135 -17.05 -6.66 -3.78
N LYS A 136 -17.69 -5.87 -2.91
CA LYS A 136 -18.18 -4.53 -3.24
C LYS A 136 -17.06 -3.56 -3.60
N SER A 137 -15.96 -3.54 -2.83
CA SER A 137 -14.80 -2.69 -3.16
C SER A 137 -14.17 -3.08 -4.49
N ILE A 138 -14.13 -4.37 -4.80
CA ILE A 138 -13.61 -4.88 -6.07
C ILE A 138 -14.52 -4.46 -7.25
N GLU A 139 -15.84 -4.60 -7.10
CA GLU A 139 -16.81 -4.15 -8.12
C GLU A 139 -16.68 -2.65 -8.39
N LEU A 140 -16.61 -1.83 -7.34
CA LEU A 140 -16.42 -0.40 -7.46
C LEU A 140 -15.09 -0.06 -8.14
N SER A 141 -14.01 -0.77 -7.81
CA SER A 141 -12.71 -0.58 -8.45
C SER A 141 -12.75 -0.87 -9.96
N ASN A 142 -13.46 -1.93 -10.33
CA ASN A 142 -13.67 -2.28 -11.74
C ASN A 142 -14.53 -1.22 -12.46
N MET A 143 -15.62 -0.74 -11.83
CA MET A 143 -16.47 0.33 -12.37
C MET A 143 -15.72 1.64 -12.54
N LEU A 144 -14.80 1.98 -11.62
CA LEU A 144 -13.92 3.13 -11.68
C LEU A 144 -12.85 3.00 -12.78
N GLY A 145 -12.69 1.80 -13.35
CA GLY A 145 -11.72 1.51 -14.38
C GLY A 145 -10.29 1.42 -13.89
N ALA A 146 -10.05 1.07 -12.62
CA ALA A 146 -8.71 0.77 -12.14
C ALA A 146 -8.08 -0.39 -12.93
N SER A 147 -6.75 -0.40 -13.06
CA SER A 147 -6.01 -1.51 -13.68
C SER A 147 -5.64 -2.59 -12.66
N TRP A 148 -5.46 -2.16 -11.42
CA TRP A 148 -5.05 -2.99 -10.29
C TRP A 148 -5.93 -2.73 -9.08
N VAL A 149 -5.95 -3.70 -8.19
CA VAL A 149 -6.32 -3.53 -6.78
C VAL A 149 -5.20 -4.05 -5.89
N GLU A 150 -4.95 -3.35 -4.79
CA GLU A 150 -4.12 -3.83 -3.70
C GLU A 150 -5.04 -4.14 -2.50
N LEU A 151 -5.11 -5.42 -2.16
CA LEU A 151 -5.95 -5.90 -1.05
C LEU A 151 -5.25 -5.61 0.28
N HIS A 152 -5.93 -4.88 1.15
CA HIS A 152 -5.47 -4.56 2.49
C HIS A 152 -5.36 -5.82 3.36
N THR A 153 -4.15 -6.19 3.76
CA THR A 153 -3.88 -7.39 4.56
C THR A 153 -3.71 -7.12 6.06
N GLY A 154 -3.93 -5.90 6.52
CA GLY A 154 -3.68 -5.49 7.91
C GLY A 154 -4.43 -6.33 8.94
N THR A 155 -5.69 -6.68 8.69
CA THR A 155 -6.46 -7.57 9.58
C THR A 155 -5.77 -8.93 9.74
N TYR A 156 -5.36 -9.56 8.63
CA TYR A 156 -4.59 -10.80 8.63
C TYR A 156 -3.27 -10.66 9.40
N ALA A 157 -2.50 -9.63 9.07
CA ALA A 157 -1.20 -9.36 9.67
C ALA A 157 -1.28 -9.13 11.19
N ASN A 158 -2.26 -8.36 11.64
CA ASN A 158 -2.51 -8.09 13.05
C ASN A 158 -2.89 -9.36 13.83
N ILE A 159 -3.79 -10.18 13.30
CA ILE A 159 -4.15 -11.46 13.92
C ILE A 159 -2.94 -12.40 13.97
N TYR A 160 -2.18 -12.47 12.87
CA TYR A 160 -0.96 -13.26 12.82
C TYR A 160 0.06 -12.82 13.87
N ALA A 161 0.32 -11.52 13.99
CA ALA A 161 1.25 -10.97 14.95
C ALA A 161 0.82 -11.24 16.41
N MET A 162 -0.47 -11.08 16.72
CA MET A 162 -1.02 -11.40 18.05
C MET A 162 -0.93 -12.88 18.40
N LEU A 163 -0.99 -13.76 17.41
CA LEU A 163 -0.93 -15.21 17.59
C LEU A 163 0.51 -15.73 17.70
N ASN A 164 1.43 -15.22 16.89
CA ASN A 164 2.73 -15.85 16.64
C ASN A 164 3.94 -15.02 17.10
N THR A 165 3.74 -13.76 17.56
CA THR A 165 4.82 -12.91 18.04
C THR A 165 4.63 -12.54 19.51
N ASN A 166 5.53 -11.71 20.04
CA ASN A 166 5.41 -11.16 21.39
C ASN A 166 4.49 -9.93 21.48
N LEU A 167 3.88 -9.49 20.38
CA LEU A 167 3.04 -8.28 20.32
C LEU A 167 1.98 -8.27 21.43
N ARG A 168 1.34 -9.40 21.67
CA ARG A 168 0.33 -9.59 22.72
C ARG A 168 0.79 -9.18 24.12
N PHE A 169 2.09 -9.22 24.38
CA PHE A 169 2.68 -8.95 25.71
C PHE A 169 3.35 -7.58 25.78
N THR A 170 3.13 -6.73 24.81
CA THR A 170 3.68 -5.37 24.73
C THR A 170 2.61 -4.31 24.98
N GLN A 171 3.04 -3.07 25.19
CA GLN A 171 2.12 -1.92 25.24
C GLN A 171 1.37 -1.64 23.93
N HIS A 172 1.77 -2.30 22.84
CA HIS A 172 1.14 -2.21 21.52
C HIS A 172 0.19 -3.37 21.23
N SER A 173 -0.18 -4.17 22.26
CA SER A 173 -1.19 -5.21 22.13
C SER A 173 -2.50 -4.66 21.59
N ILE A 174 -3.12 -5.40 20.67
CA ILE A 174 -4.40 -5.02 20.06
C ILE A 174 -5.52 -5.60 20.92
N LYS A 175 -6.20 -4.74 21.66
CA LYS A 175 -7.20 -5.13 22.68
C LYS A 175 -8.31 -6.02 22.13
N GLU A 176 -8.80 -5.70 20.93
CA GLU A 176 -9.87 -6.44 20.23
C GLU A 176 -9.43 -7.86 19.82
N LEU A 177 -8.11 -8.11 19.80
CA LEU A 177 -7.50 -9.39 19.47
C LEU A 177 -6.90 -10.10 20.70
N GLU A 178 -7.17 -9.63 21.92
CA GLU A 178 -6.81 -10.33 23.17
C GLU A 178 -7.76 -11.52 23.43
N LEU A 179 -7.76 -12.47 22.49
CA LEU A 179 -8.62 -13.64 22.45
C LEU A 179 -7.83 -14.93 22.74
N PRO A 180 -8.51 -16.05 23.10
CA PRO A 180 -7.90 -17.38 23.13
C PRO A 180 -7.24 -17.75 21.80
N LYS A 181 -6.16 -18.52 21.83
CA LYS A 181 -5.38 -18.91 20.63
C LYS A 181 -6.25 -19.59 19.56
N GLU A 182 -7.17 -20.43 19.98
CA GLU A 182 -8.08 -21.15 19.10
C GLU A 182 -8.95 -20.17 18.29
N LYS A 183 -9.50 -19.16 18.95
CA LYS A 183 -10.29 -18.10 18.28
C LYS A 183 -9.45 -17.24 17.36
N LEU A 184 -8.20 -16.97 17.70
CA LEU A 184 -7.29 -16.24 16.82
C LEU A 184 -6.96 -17.07 15.58
N LYS A 185 -6.77 -18.38 15.69
CA LYS A 185 -6.55 -19.26 14.54
C LYS A 185 -7.75 -19.28 13.59
N GLU A 186 -8.95 -19.45 14.12
CA GLU A 186 -10.19 -19.40 13.33
C GLU A 186 -10.32 -18.06 12.58
N LYS A 187 -10.04 -16.94 13.26
CA LYS A 187 -10.06 -15.60 12.63
C LYS A 187 -8.96 -15.46 11.57
N LEU A 188 -7.77 -16.02 11.79
CA LEU A 188 -6.66 -15.98 10.84
C LEU A 188 -7.03 -16.73 9.55
N GLU A 189 -7.54 -17.96 9.69
CA GLU A 189 -7.99 -18.79 8.58
C GLU A 189 -9.12 -18.09 7.79
N HIS A 190 -10.08 -17.53 8.51
CA HIS A 190 -11.17 -16.79 7.89
C HIS A 190 -10.70 -15.54 7.13
N SER A 191 -9.78 -14.76 7.71
CA SER A 191 -9.23 -13.58 7.04
C SER A 191 -8.43 -13.95 5.77
N LEU A 192 -7.69 -15.05 5.81
CA LEU A 192 -6.98 -15.56 4.63
C LEU A 192 -7.95 -16.01 3.54
N GLU A 193 -9.06 -16.67 3.92
CA GLU A 193 -10.07 -17.12 2.95
C GLU A 193 -10.77 -15.93 2.28
N ILE A 194 -11.07 -14.86 3.03
CA ILE A 194 -11.60 -13.61 2.47
C ILE A 194 -10.65 -13.04 1.41
N ILE A 195 -9.35 -12.96 1.72
CA ILE A 195 -8.34 -12.45 0.77
C ILE A 195 -8.30 -13.32 -0.50
N LYS A 196 -8.35 -14.65 -0.38
CA LYS A 196 -8.37 -15.58 -1.53
C LYS A 196 -9.60 -15.40 -2.41
N ILE A 197 -10.79 -15.35 -1.79
CA ILE A 197 -12.05 -15.14 -2.52
C ILE A 197 -12.02 -13.80 -3.25
N SER A 198 -11.62 -12.73 -2.56
CA SER A 198 -11.51 -11.38 -3.10
C SER A 198 -10.51 -11.30 -4.25
N SER A 199 -9.34 -11.92 -4.08
CA SER A 199 -8.32 -12.00 -5.13
C SER A 199 -8.85 -12.71 -6.39
N SER A 200 -9.48 -13.88 -6.21
CA SER A 200 -10.06 -14.64 -7.32
C SER A 200 -11.15 -13.87 -8.04
N TYR A 201 -12.00 -13.18 -7.29
CA TYR A 201 -13.06 -12.35 -7.86
C TYR A 201 -12.52 -11.17 -8.66
N ALA A 202 -11.51 -10.46 -8.13
CA ALA A 202 -10.85 -9.36 -8.84
C ALA A 202 -10.21 -9.83 -10.17
N VAL A 203 -9.52 -10.97 -10.16
CA VAL A 203 -8.94 -11.57 -11.38
C VAL A 203 -10.02 -11.92 -12.40
N ASN A 204 -11.17 -12.47 -11.97
CA ASN A 204 -12.29 -12.79 -12.85
C ASN A 204 -12.91 -11.55 -13.51
N LEU A 205 -12.82 -10.38 -12.87
CA LEU A 205 -13.21 -9.09 -13.46
C LEU A 205 -12.13 -8.46 -14.35
N GLY A 206 -10.97 -9.11 -14.50
CA GLY A 206 -9.86 -8.62 -15.32
C GLY A 206 -8.91 -7.66 -14.61
N LEU A 207 -9.06 -7.47 -13.29
CA LEU A 207 -8.14 -6.66 -12.49
C LEU A 207 -6.87 -7.45 -12.18
N LYS A 208 -5.74 -6.76 -12.19
CA LYS A 208 -4.50 -7.27 -11.62
C LYS A 208 -4.55 -7.10 -10.09
N VAL A 209 -3.98 -8.05 -9.33
CA VAL A 209 -4.11 -8.07 -7.86
C VAL A 209 -2.74 -8.01 -7.21
N ALA A 210 -2.61 -7.08 -6.27
CA ALA A 210 -1.57 -7.06 -5.25
C ALA A 210 -2.20 -7.29 -3.87
N ALA A 211 -1.40 -7.68 -2.91
CA ALA A 211 -1.78 -7.79 -1.51
C ALA A 211 -0.64 -7.24 -0.65
N GLY A 212 -0.94 -6.34 0.25
CA GLY A 212 0.06 -5.64 1.04
C GLY A 212 -0.49 -5.05 2.33
N HIS A 213 0.38 -4.35 3.03
CA HIS A 213 0.18 -3.72 4.31
C HIS A 213 0.27 -4.67 5.52
N GLY A 214 1.29 -4.46 6.34
CA GLY A 214 1.53 -5.22 7.57
C GLY A 214 2.15 -6.61 7.37
N LEU A 215 2.39 -7.06 6.15
CA LEU A 215 3.09 -8.32 5.89
C LEU A 215 4.59 -8.16 6.20
N ASN A 216 5.18 -9.21 6.77
CA ASN A 216 6.59 -9.26 7.11
C ASN A 216 7.18 -10.67 6.86
N TYR A 217 8.38 -10.94 7.33
CA TYR A 217 9.12 -12.20 7.09
C TYR A 217 8.62 -13.41 7.89
N GLN A 218 7.51 -13.35 8.54
CA GLN A 218 6.99 -14.45 9.39
C GLN A 218 5.91 -15.26 8.67
#